data_6ce09f6e537d02de0c9431338b4003a9
#
_entry.id   6ce09f6e537d02de0c9431338b4003a9
#
_cell.length_a   1.000
_cell.length_b   1.000
_cell.length_c   1.000
_cell.angle_alpha   90.00
_cell.angle_beta   90.00
_cell.angle_gamma   90.00
#
_symmetry.space_group_name_H-M   'P 1'
#
loop_
_entity.id
_entity.type
_entity.pdbx_description
1 polymer ?
#
loop_
_entity_poly.entity_id
_entity_poly.type
_entity_poly.pdbx_seq_one_letter_code
_entity_poly.pdbx_strand_id
1 'polypeptide(L)'
;MAERVAFLGTGIMGAPMARNLLKAGFQVRVWNRTPDKARVLAAEGAELAETPADAVREAAFVITMLTDTAAVMAVMGQAAASMPDGAVWLQTSMDTEVECVTALAEDHGITFVNCPVLGTRETAKHGRLVVLASGPGDLLDRAQPIFDAIGLKTVRLEPETGRARRMKLVANAWTVAVAESLRAQLRRGARWRSRA
;
A
#
# COMPACT_ATOMS: atom_id res chain seq x y z
N MET A 1 16.24 -11.51 -14.14
CA MET A 1 14.89 -12.11 -14.07
C MET A 1 13.98 -11.10 -13.41
N ALA A 2 12.73 -10.95 -13.86
CA ALA A 2 11.78 -10.04 -13.21
C ALA A 2 11.51 -10.52 -11.77
N GLU A 3 11.60 -9.60 -10.80
CA GLU A 3 11.34 -9.94 -9.40
C GLU A 3 9.85 -10.27 -9.20
N ARG A 4 9.59 -11.30 -8.38
CA ARG A 4 8.23 -11.72 -8.04
C ARG A 4 7.71 -10.89 -6.86
N VAL A 5 6.51 -10.34 -7.05
CA VAL A 5 5.81 -9.53 -6.04
C VAL A 5 4.52 -10.22 -5.63
N ALA A 6 4.36 -10.50 -4.35
CA ALA A 6 3.07 -10.89 -3.79
C ALA A 6 2.26 -9.64 -3.43
N PHE A 7 1.01 -9.57 -3.87
CA PHE A 7 0.13 -8.45 -3.56
C PHE A 7 -1.11 -8.92 -2.78
N LEU A 8 -1.16 -8.59 -1.50
CA LEU A 8 -2.20 -9.00 -0.56
C LEU A 8 -3.21 -7.87 -0.37
N GLY A 9 -4.40 -8.03 -0.92
CA GLY A 9 -5.48 -7.06 -0.85
C GLY A 9 -5.70 -6.29 -2.16
N THR A 10 -6.56 -6.83 -3.03
CA THR A 10 -6.92 -6.24 -4.33
C THR A 10 -8.23 -5.43 -4.24
N GLY A 11 -8.34 -4.59 -3.23
CA GLY A 11 -9.45 -3.66 -3.03
C GLY A 11 -9.37 -2.44 -3.97
N ILE A 12 -10.07 -1.36 -3.56
CA ILE A 12 -10.20 -0.11 -4.36
C ILE A 12 -8.82 0.48 -4.72
N MET A 13 -7.87 0.43 -3.80
CA MET A 13 -6.51 0.95 -4.01
C MET A 13 -5.57 -0.15 -4.52
N GLY A 14 -5.65 -1.36 -3.98
CA GLY A 14 -4.72 -2.43 -4.29
C GLY A 14 -4.81 -2.95 -5.73
N ALA A 15 -6.01 -3.10 -6.29
CA ALA A 15 -6.16 -3.58 -7.67
C ALA A 15 -5.47 -2.68 -8.71
N PRO A 16 -5.66 -1.34 -8.70
CA PRO A 16 -4.90 -0.49 -9.62
C PRO A 16 -3.39 -0.48 -9.36
N MET A 17 -2.94 -0.60 -8.10
CA MET A 17 -1.51 -0.72 -7.79
C MET A 17 -0.91 -1.99 -8.38
N ALA A 18 -1.58 -3.14 -8.20
CA ALA A 18 -1.14 -4.41 -8.78
C ALA A 18 -1.08 -4.37 -10.32
N ARG A 19 -2.05 -3.71 -10.98
CA ARG A 19 -2.00 -3.48 -12.44
C ARG A 19 -0.79 -2.69 -12.89
N ASN A 20 -0.41 -1.67 -12.14
CA ASN A 20 0.76 -0.87 -12.49
C ASN A 20 2.05 -1.66 -12.34
N LEU A 21 2.14 -2.56 -11.35
CA LEU A 21 3.27 -3.48 -11.23
C LEU A 21 3.35 -4.45 -12.43
N LEU A 22 2.21 -5.01 -12.87
CA LEU A 22 2.15 -5.85 -14.08
C LEU A 22 2.63 -5.08 -15.31
N LYS A 23 2.16 -3.84 -15.50
CA LYS A 23 2.58 -2.96 -16.61
C LYS A 23 4.07 -2.61 -16.56
N ALA A 24 4.65 -2.52 -15.37
CA ALA A 24 6.08 -2.30 -15.17
C ALA A 24 6.93 -3.56 -15.37
N GLY A 25 6.31 -4.72 -15.67
CA GLY A 25 7.00 -5.97 -15.98
C GLY A 25 7.29 -6.87 -14.78
N PHE A 26 6.75 -6.57 -13.59
CA PHE A 26 6.86 -7.47 -12.45
C PHE A 26 6.00 -8.72 -12.63
N GLN A 27 6.47 -9.85 -12.09
CA GLN A 27 5.65 -11.04 -11.92
C GLN A 27 4.81 -10.84 -10.65
N VAL A 28 3.50 -10.65 -10.80
CA VAL A 28 2.61 -10.33 -9.68
C VAL A 28 1.73 -11.52 -9.35
N ARG A 29 1.84 -12.01 -8.11
CA ARG A 29 0.92 -12.99 -7.55
C ARG A 29 -0.03 -12.27 -6.59
N VAL A 30 -1.34 -12.40 -6.80
CA VAL A 30 -2.36 -11.65 -6.07
C VAL A 30 -3.20 -12.55 -5.19
N TRP A 31 -3.54 -12.04 -4.02
CA TRP A 31 -4.52 -12.64 -3.13
C TRP A 31 -5.50 -11.61 -2.59
N ASN A 32 -6.74 -12.00 -2.43
CA ASN A 32 -7.75 -11.18 -1.75
C ASN A 32 -8.78 -12.07 -1.02
N ARG A 33 -9.22 -11.67 0.16
CA ARG A 33 -10.24 -12.38 0.96
C ARG A 33 -11.52 -12.70 0.16
N THR A 34 -11.92 -11.83 -0.75
CA THR A 34 -12.97 -12.07 -1.74
C THR A 34 -12.31 -12.42 -3.07
N PRO A 35 -12.28 -13.70 -3.50
CA PRO A 35 -11.49 -14.14 -4.65
C PRO A 35 -11.85 -13.44 -5.96
N ASP A 36 -13.11 -13.06 -6.16
CA ASP A 36 -13.56 -12.41 -7.40
C ASP A 36 -12.84 -11.09 -7.67
N LYS A 37 -12.44 -10.36 -6.60
CA LYS A 37 -11.67 -9.12 -6.75
C LYS A 37 -10.25 -9.38 -7.26
N ALA A 38 -9.67 -10.54 -6.98
CA ALA A 38 -8.35 -10.92 -7.46
C ALA A 38 -8.43 -11.55 -8.88
N ARG A 39 -9.49 -12.29 -9.19
CA ARG A 39 -9.69 -12.94 -10.53
C ARG A 39 -9.65 -11.94 -11.68
N VAL A 40 -10.12 -10.73 -11.49
CA VAL A 40 -10.04 -9.67 -12.51
C VAL A 40 -8.58 -9.42 -12.92
N LEU A 41 -7.66 -9.44 -11.95
CA LEU A 41 -6.23 -9.22 -12.21
C LEU A 41 -5.57 -10.45 -12.84
N ALA A 42 -6.06 -11.66 -12.57
CA ALA A 42 -5.58 -12.86 -13.20
C ALA A 42 -5.83 -12.83 -14.73
N ALA A 43 -6.96 -12.30 -15.17
CA ALA A 43 -7.24 -12.09 -16.60
C ALA A 43 -6.30 -11.03 -17.23
N GLU A 44 -5.63 -10.21 -16.42
CA GLU A 44 -4.69 -9.16 -16.84
C GLU A 44 -3.20 -9.61 -16.70
N GLY A 45 -2.96 -10.89 -16.35
CA GLY A 45 -1.63 -11.48 -16.28
C GLY A 45 -1.07 -11.68 -14.87
N ALA A 46 -1.86 -11.42 -13.80
CA ALA A 46 -1.45 -11.78 -12.45
C ALA A 46 -1.68 -13.29 -12.19
N GLU A 47 -0.82 -13.87 -11.37
CA GLU A 47 -1.03 -15.22 -10.83
C GLU A 47 -1.99 -15.13 -9.62
N LEU A 48 -3.04 -15.95 -9.61
CA LEU A 48 -3.99 -15.99 -8.51
C LEU A 48 -3.53 -16.97 -7.45
N ALA A 49 -3.42 -16.53 -6.20
CA ALA A 49 -3.16 -17.37 -5.04
C ALA A 49 -4.47 -17.73 -4.31
N GLU A 50 -4.56 -18.95 -3.80
CA GLU A 50 -5.70 -19.42 -3.02
C GLU A 50 -5.64 -18.96 -1.56
N THR A 51 -4.43 -18.88 -1.00
CA THR A 51 -4.18 -18.46 0.38
C THR A 51 -3.13 -17.35 0.44
N PRO A 52 -3.07 -16.56 1.54
CA PRO A 52 -1.98 -15.62 1.78
C PRO A 52 -0.61 -16.29 1.76
N ALA A 53 -0.50 -17.49 2.34
CA ALA A 53 0.73 -18.28 2.37
C ALA A 53 1.20 -18.65 0.96
N ASP A 54 0.29 -19.07 0.08
CA ASP A 54 0.63 -19.39 -1.31
C ASP A 54 1.08 -18.15 -2.09
N ALA A 55 0.46 -17.00 -1.80
CA ALA A 55 0.80 -15.75 -2.49
C ALA A 55 2.25 -15.34 -2.26
N VAL A 56 2.78 -15.53 -1.04
CA VAL A 56 4.12 -15.03 -0.67
C VAL A 56 5.25 -15.98 -1.00
N ARG A 57 4.97 -17.26 -1.29
CA ARG A 57 6.01 -18.21 -1.71
C ARG A 57 6.77 -17.67 -2.91
N GLU A 58 8.08 -17.69 -2.85
CA GLU A 58 9.00 -17.22 -3.88
C GLU A 58 8.93 -15.70 -4.17
N ALA A 59 8.20 -14.92 -3.39
CA ALA A 59 8.13 -13.48 -3.56
C ALA A 59 9.38 -12.80 -2.99
N ALA A 60 10.01 -11.92 -3.78
CA ALA A 60 11.08 -11.04 -3.30
C ALA A 60 10.50 -9.87 -2.49
N PHE A 61 9.28 -9.47 -2.82
CA PHE A 61 8.53 -8.43 -2.12
C PHE A 61 7.10 -8.87 -1.84
N VAL A 62 6.61 -8.54 -0.65
CA VAL A 62 5.22 -8.75 -0.23
C VAL A 62 4.58 -7.41 0.06
N ILE A 63 3.54 -7.04 -0.68
CA ILE A 63 2.82 -5.79 -0.50
C ILE A 63 1.47 -6.07 0.16
N THR A 64 1.20 -5.39 1.27
CA THR A 64 -0.13 -5.41 1.90
C THR A 64 -0.85 -4.09 1.65
N MET A 65 -2.09 -4.16 1.14
CA MET A 65 -3.00 -3.02 0.96
C MET A 65 -4.40 -3.40 1.46
N LEU A 66 -4.56 -3.39 2.78
CA LEU A 66 -5.71 -3.87 3.52
C LEU A 66 -6.39 -2.74 4.30
N THR A 67 -7.54 -3.00 4.90
CA THR A 67 -8.40 -1.96 5.47
C THR A 67 -7.90 -1.40 6.80
N ASP A 68 -7.34 -2.24 7.67
CA ASP A 68 -7.02 -1.92 9.06
C ASP A 68 -5.95 -2.87 9.63
N THR A 69 -5.52 -2.60 10.85
CA THR A 69 -4.55 -3.44 11.59
C THR A 69 -5.00 -4.88 11.71
N ALA A 70 -6.25 -5.12 12.06
CA ALA A 70 -6.76 -6.49 12.28
C ALA A 70 -6.68 -7.31 10.99
N ALA A 71 -7.01 -6.70 9.84
CA ALA A 71 -6.89 -7.35 8.53
C ALA A 71 -5.44 -7.64 8.17
N VAL A 72 -4.50 -6.72 8.45
CA VAL A 72 -3.06 -6.94 8.20
C VAL A 72 -2.54 -8.07 9.07
N MET A 73 -2.83 -8.06 10.37
CA MET A 73 -2.40 -9.10 11.31
C MET A 73 -2.95 -10.48 10.94
N ALA A 74 -4.23 -10.56 10.58
CA ALA A 74 -4.87 -11.81 10.19
C ALA A 74 -4.29 -12.40 8.88
N VAL A 75 -3.97 -11.55 7.91
CA VAL A 75 -3.40 -11.97 6.62
C VAL A 75 -1.93 -12.31 6.76
N MET A 76 -1.14 -11.46 7.41
CA MET A 76 0.29 -11.71 7.59
C MET A 76 0.56 -12.84 8.57
N GLY A 77 -0.28 -13.05 9.60
CA GLY A 77 -0.19 -14.22 10.46
C GLY A 77 -0.35 -15.56 9.72
N GLN A 78 -1.03 -15.56 8.56
CA GLN A 78 -1.10 -16.73 7.67
C GLN A 78 0.06 -16.81 6.68
N ALA A 79 0.63 -15.68 6.32
CA ALA A 79 1.64 -15.55 5.24
C ALA A 79 3.08 -15.63 5.76
N ALA A 80 3.34 -15.06 6.93
CA ALA A 80 4.68 -14.78 7.46
C ALA A 80 5.63 -15.97 7.42
N ALA A 81 5.20 -17.12 7.92
CA ALA A 81 6.01 -18.34 7.96
C ALA A 81 6.32 -18.95 6.57
N SER A 82 5.65 -18.47 5.51
CA SER A 82 5.85 -18.93 4.13
C SER A 82 6.65 -17.91 3.28
N MET A 83 7.05 -16.79 3.85
CA MET A 83 7.89 -15.82 3.17
C MET A 83 9.31 -16.36 3.00
N PRO A 84 9.93 -16.19 1.81
CA PRO A 84 11.33 -16.55 1.62
C PRO A 84 12.27 -15.70 2.48
N ASP A 85 13.41 -16.28 2.83
CA ASP A 85 14.50 -15.54 3.47
C ASP A 85 14.93 -14.34 2.59
N GLY A 86 15.06 -13.17 3.22
CA GLY A 86 15.43 -11.92 2.52
C GLY A 86 14.31 -11.28 1.72
N ALA A 87 13.08 -11.83 1.76
CA ALA A 87 11.91 -11.13 1.24
C ALA A 87 11.60 -9.88 2.07
N VAL A 88 11.12 -8.83 1.41
CA VAL A 88 10.81 -7.55 2.05
C VAL A 88 9.29 -7.36 2.10
N TRP A 89 8.76 -7.11 3.29
CA TRP A 89 7.38 -6.74 3.46
C TRP A 89 7.20 -5.23 3.35
N LEU A 90 6.47 -4.79 2.33
CA LEU A 90 6.10 -3.41 2.06
C LEU A 90 4.66 -3.16 2.55
N GLN A 91 4.52 -2.53 3.70
CA GLN A 91 3.22 -2.23 4.30
C GLN A 91 2.69 -0.90 3.78
N THR A 92 1.67 -0.94 2.92
CA THR A 92 1.08 0.24 2.28
C THR A 92 -0.30 0.63 2.82
N SER A 93 -0.89 -0.20 3.71
CA SER A 93 -2.21 0.06 4.31
C SER A 93 -2.20 1.27 5.22
N MET A 94 -3.36 1.93 5.36
CA MET A 94 -3.48 3.22 6.02
C MET A 94 -3.61 3.16 7.54
N ASP A 95 -4.58 2.39 8.00
CA ASP A 95 -5.02 2.40 9.40
C ASP A 95 -4.39 1.22 10.15
N THR A 96 -3.03 1.21 10.22
CA THR A 96 -2.29 0.17 10.91
C THR A 96 -1.57 0.74 12.12
N GLU A 97 -1.69 0.05 13.23
CA GLU A 97 -0.85 0.25 14.40
C GLU A 97 0.54 -0.30 14.08
N VAL A 98 1.49 0.60 13.84
CA VAL A 98 2.83 0.24 13.35
C VAL A 98 3.55 -0.67 14.33
N GLU A 99 3.32 -0.47 15.61
CA GLU A 99 3.90 -1.26 16.70
C GLU A 99 3.50 -2.75 16.59
N CYS A 100 2.21 -3.03 16.36
CA CYS A 100 1.72 -4.41 16.20
C CYS A 100 2.31 -5.08 14.95
N VAL A 101 2.37 -4.34 13.86
CA VAL A 101 2.89 -4.85 12.57
C VAL A 101 4.39 -5.08 12.64
N THR A 102 5.13 -4.18 13.32
CA THR A 102 6.57 -4.32 13.53
C THR A 102 6.87 -5.54 14.41
N ALA A 103 6.14 -5.73 15.51
CA ALA A 103 6.31 -6.89 16.39
C ALA A 103 6.10 -8.20 15.61
N LEU A 104 5.07 -8.29 14.77
CA LEU A 104 4.84 -9.48 13.95
C LEU A 104 6.00 -9.71 12.95
N ALA A 105 6.55 -8.66 12.35
CA ALA A 105 7.70 -8.79 11.46
C ALA A 105 8.95 -9.28 12.21
N GLU A 106 9.21 -8.74 13.41
CA GLU A 106 10.32 -9.14 14.29
C GLU A 106 10.18 -10.60 14.75
N ASP A 107 9.00 -11.01 15.20
CA ASP A 107 8.70 -12.39 15.66
C ASP A 107 8.99 -13.45 14.56
N HIS A 108 8.86 -13.06 13.29
CA HIS A 108 9.10 -13.92 12.14
C HIS A 108 10.42 -13.65 11.42
N GLY A 109 11.24 -12.72 11.90
CA GLY A 109 12.50 -12.34 11.23
C GLY A 109 12.31 -11.69 9.86
N ILE A 110 11.15 -11.08 9.61
CA ILE A 110 10.80 -10.47 8.31
C ILE A 110 11.35 -9.06 8.21
N THR A 111 12.04 -8.79 7.13
CA THR A 111 12.46 -7.44 6.76
C THR A 111 11.24 -6.59 6.40
N PHE A 112 11.04 -5.49 7.12
CA PHE A 112 9.82 -4.68 7.05
C PHE A 112 10.10 -3.23 6.64
N VAL A 113 9.28 -2.68 5.75
CA VAL A 113 9.25 -1.27 5.35
C VAL A 113 7.83 -0.73 5.47
N ASN A 114 7.65 0.31 6.27
CA ASN A 114 6.39 1.01 6.35
C ASN A 114 6.31 2.08 5.26
N CYS A 115 5.44 1.88 4.28
CA CYS A 115 5.34 2.74 3.09
C CYS A 115 3.89 3.07 2.69
N PRO A 116 3.11 3.71 3.59
CA PRO A 116 1.75 4.13 3.26
C PRO A 116 1.74 5.07 2.06
N VAL A 117 0.63 5.01 1.28
CA VAL A 117 0.47 5.81 0.07
C VAL A 117 -0.52 6.96 0.26
N LEU A 118 -0.25 8.12 -0.35
CA LEU A 118 -1.16 9.24 -0.45
C LEU A 118 -1.75 9.29 -1.85
N GLY A 119 -3.05 9.46 -1.93
CA GLY A 119 -3.77 9.61 -3.20
C GLY A 119 -5.16 9.02 -3.15
N THR A 120 -5.83 9.09 -4.28
CA THR A 120 -7.18 8.58 -4.51
C THR A 120 -7.12 7.34 -5.40
N ARG A 121 -8.27 6.68 -5.59
CA ARG A 121 -8.40 5.61 -6.59
C ARG A 121 -7.93 6.05 -7.98
N GLU A 122 -8.19 7.30 -8.35
CA GLU A 122 -7.82 7.80 -9.67
C GLU A 122 -6.31 7.97 -9.83
N THR A 123 -5.63 8.52 -8.82
CA THR A 123 -4.17 8.61 -8.82
C THR A 123 -3.51 7.23 -8.78
N ALA A 124 -4.11 6.25 -8.07
CA ALA A 124 -3.63 4.87 -8.05
C ALA A 124 -3.70 4.21 -9.43
N LYS A 125 -4.79 4.43 -10.20
CA LYS A 125 -4.92 3.89 -11.56
C LYS A 125 -3.82 4.37 -12.52
N HIS A 126 -3.35 5.59 -12.33
CA HIS A 126 -2.36 6.21 -13.20
C HIS A 126 -0.91 6.07 -12.69
N GLY A 127 -0.66 5.29 -11.63
CA GLY A 127 0.67 5.18 -11.03
C GLY A 127 1.19 6.50 -10.47
N ARG A 128 0.30 7.34 -9.94
CA ARG A 128 0.61 8.70 -9.48
C ARG A 128 0.39 8.91 -7.99
N LEU A 129 0.53 7.84 -7.20
CA LEU A 129 0.51 7.93 -5.75
C LEU A 129 1.77 8.64 -5.24
N VAL A 130 1.70 9.21 -4.04
CA VAL A 130 2.90 9.58 -3.29
C VAL A 130 3.16 8.51 -2.25
N VAL A 131 4.31 7.87 -2.34
CA VAL A 131 4.73 6.83 -1.40
C VAL A 131 5.51 7.50 -0.26
N LEU A 132 5.10 7.26 0.98
CA LEU A 132 5.81 7.76 2.18
C LEU A 132 6.60 6.60 2.77
N ALA A 133 7.83 6.40 2.32
CA ALA A 133 8.63 5.24 2.69
C ALA A 133 9.53 5.53 3.90
N SER A 134 9.46 4.68 4.94
CA SER A 134 10.30 4.74 6.13
C SER A 134 10.94 3.38 6.37
N GLY A 135 12.26 3.35 6.41
CA GLY A 135 13.07 2.15 6.59
C GLY A 135 14.53 2.38 6.25
N PRO A 136 15.39 1.36 6.37
CA PRO A 136 16.79 1.42 5.96
C PRO A 136 16.96 1.81 4.50
N GLY A 137 17.98 2.63 4.20
CA GLY A 137 18.20 3.20 2.87
C GLY A 137 18.38 2.16 1.77
N ASP A 138 19.16 1.11 2.04
CA ASP A 138 19.39 -0.02 1.14
C ASP A 138 18.10 -0.77 0.78
N LEU A 139 17.20 -0.94 1.74
CA LEU A 139 15.89 -1.55 1.50
C LEU A 139 14.98 -0.63 0.67
N LEU A 140 15.04 0.67 0.93
CA LEU A 140 14.29 1.66 0.13
C LEU A 140 14.83 1.72 -1.31
N ASP A 141 16.14 1.60 -1.51
CA ASP A 141 16.76 1.52 -2.83
C ASP A 141 16.32 0.26 -3.58
N ARG A 142 16.31 -0.89 -2.91
CA ARG A 142 15.83 -2.15 -3.47
C ARG A 142 14.34 -2.10 -3.83
N ALA A 143 13.51 -1.42 -3.04
CA ALA A 143 12.08 -1.27 -3.28
C ALA A 143 11.72 -0.14 -4.26
N GLN A 144 12.67 0.74 -4.62
CA GLN A 144 12.41 1.91 -5.46
C GLN A 144 11.71 1.58 -6.79
N PRO A 145 12.07 0.50 -7.54
CA PRO A 145 11.36 0.15 -8.78
C PRO A 145 9.87 -0.15 -8.56
N ILE A 146 9.51 -0.71 -7.40
CA ILE A 146 8.10 -0.93 -7.02
C ILE A 146 7.42 0.40 -6.74
N PHE A 147 8.09 1.30 -6.02
CA PHE A 147 7.55 2.63 -5.72
C PHE A 147 7.33 3.45 -6.99
N ASP A 148 8.24 3.37 -7.95
CA ASP A 148 8.14 4.06 -9.24
C ASP A 148 6.99 3.51 -10.11
N ALA A 149 6.70 2.21 -10.01
CA ALA A 149 5.59 1.60 -10.72
C ALA A 149 4.21 2.07 -10.20
N ILE A 150 4.08 2.30 -8.89
CA ILE A 150 2.78 2.66 -8.27
C ILE A 150 2.63 4.15 -7.99
N GLY A 151 3.72 4.92 -7.99
CA GLY A 151 3.75 6.29 -7.53
C GLY A 151 4.43 7.27 -8.50
N LEU A 152 4.07 8.54 -8.35
CA LEU A 152 4.73 9.67 -9.01
C LEU A 152 5.98 10.12 -8.25
N LYS A 153 5.97 9.91 -6.93
CA LYS A 153 7.02 10.41 -6.03
C LYS A 153 7.13 9.52 -4.80
N THR A 154 8.37 9.20 -4.42
CA THR A 154 8.70 8.60 -3.13
C THR A 154 9.28 9.68 -2.21
N VAL A 155 8.68 9.85 -1.03
CA VAL A 155 9.21 10.66 0.05
C VAL A 155 9.87 9.72 1.04
N ARG A 156 11.19 9.69 1.07
CA ARG A 156 11.97 8.89 2.00
C ARG A 156 12.05 9.60 3.34
N LEU A 157 11.71 8.89 4.38
CA LEU A 157 11.73 9.37 5.76
C LEU A 157 12.78 8.56 6.51
N GLU A 158 13.49 9.23 7.42
CA GLU A 158 14.51 8.60 8.27
C GLU A 158 14.01 7.30 8.92
N PRO A 159 14.92 6.35 9.26
CA PRO A 159 14.59 4.94 9.56
C PRO A 159 13.76 4.70 10.83
N GLU A 160 13.06 5.71 11.32
CA GLU A 160 12.12 5.59 12.41
C GLU A 160 10.80 5.00 11.88
N THR A 161 10.58 3.70 12.12
CA THR A 161 9.30 3.03 11.85
C THR A 161 8.16 3.85 12.45
N GLY A 162 7.16 4.22 11.68
CA GLY A 162 6.05 5.07 12.13
C GLY A 162 6.09 6.52 11.66
N ARG A 163 7.22 7.09 11.22
CA ARG A 163 7.25 8.47 10.67
C ARG A 163 6.38 8.59 9.43
N ALA A 164 6.40 7.60 8.54
CA ALA A 164 5.57 7.59 7.35
C ALA A 164 4.07 7.62 7.69
N ARG A 165 3.63 6.86 8.69
CA ARG A 165 2.24 6.90 9.20
C ARG A 165 1.90 8.26 9.78
N ARG A 166 2.76 8.80 10.67
CA ARG A 166 2.54 10.13 11.27
C ARG A 166 2.43 11.21 10.20
N MET A 167 3.33 11.21 9.23
CA MET A 167 3.29 12.17 8.12
C MET A 167 2.01 12.02 7.30
N LYS A 168 1.55 10.80 7.05
CA LYS A 168 0.28 10.57 6.37
C LYS A 168 -0.92 11.07 7.16
N LEU A 169 -0.98 10.84 8.46
CA LEU A 169 -2.08 11.35 9.31
C LEU A 169 -2.14 12.88 9.25
N VAL A 170 -0.99 13.56 9.32
CA VAL A 170 -0.92 15.02 9.18
C VAL A 170 -1.40 15.47 7.80
N ALA A 171 -0.95 14.82 6.73
CA ALA A 171 -1.37 15.15 5.37
C ALA A 171 -2.88 14.94 5.15
N ASN A 172 -3.43 13.85 5.69
CA ASN A 172 -4.87 13.59 5.62
C ASN A 172 -5.68 14.62 6.41
N ALA A 173 -5.28 14.93 7.65
CA ALA A 173 -5.93 15.94 8.49
C ALA A 173 -5.94 17.31 7.80
N TRP A 174 -4.80 17.70 7.20
CA TRP A 174 -4.70 18.94 6.45
C TRP A 174 -5.63 18.95 5.22
N THR A 175 -5.68 17.86 4.45
CA THR A 175 -6.55 17.74 3.28
C THR A 175 -8.01 17.86 3.65
N VAL A 176 -8.45 17.21 4.75
CA VAL A 176 -9.83 17.30 5.26
C VAL A 176 -10.13 18.72 5.70
N ALA A 177 -9.24 19.36 6.46
CA ALA A 177 -9.42 20.73 6.94
C ALA A 177 -9.57 21.73 5.79
N VAL A 178 -8.74 21.62 4.75
CA VAL A 178 -8.83 22.46 3.54
C VAL A 178 -10.13 22.22 2.81
N ALA A 179 -10.53 20.95 2.61
CA ALA A 179 -11.79 20.61 1.92
C ALA A 179 -13.02 21.16 2.66
N GLU A 180 -13.08 21.04 3.98
CA GLU A 180 -14.17 21.57 4.79
C GLU A 180 -14.18 23.11 4.79
N SER A 181 -13.01 23.76 4.83
CA SER A 181 -12.90 25.21 4.72
C SER A 181 -13.46 25.71 3.38
N LEU A 182 -13.08 25.06 2.27
CA LEU A 182 -13.59 25.38 0.92
C LEU A 182 -15.10 25.16 0.82
N ARG A 183 -15.61 24.05 1.33
CA ARG A 183 -17.06 23.79 1.36
C ARG A 183 -17.83 24.86 2.14
N ALA A 184 -17.30 25.28 3.30
CA ALA A 184 -17.91 26.32 4.12
C ALA A 184 -17.96 27.67 3.36
N GLN A 185 -16.91 28.02 2.65
CA GLN A 185 -16.84 29.26 1.86
C GLN A 185 -17.82 29.22 0.68
N LEU A 186 -17.91 28.10 -0.04
CA LEU A 186 -18.88 27.93 -1.14
C LEU A 186 -20.31 28.05 -0.66
N ARG A 187 -20.66 27.48 0.49
CA ARG A 187 -22.00 27.62 1.11
C ARG A 187 -22.30 29.07 1.50
N ARG A 188 -21.31 29.83 2.00
CA ARG A 188 -21.47 31.26 2.31
C ARG A 188 -21.67 32.10 1.05
N GLY A 189 -20.91 31.84 -0.01
CA GLY A 189 -21.03 32.52 -1.31
C GLY A 189 -22.37 32.26 -2.01
N ALA A 190 -22.94 31.05 -1.87
CA ALA A 190 -24.28 30.75 -2.39
C ALA A 190 -25.38 31.54 -1.67
N ARG A 191 -25.28 31.73 -0.34
CA ARG A 191 -26.23 32.53 0.45
C ARG A 191 -26.22 34.02 0.10
N TRP A 192 -25.09 34.54 -0.40
CA TRP A 192 -25.01 35.95 -0.83
C TRP A 192 -25.75 36.21 -2.14
N ARG A 193 -25.70 35.27 -3.07
CA ARG A 193 -26.42 35.35 -4.36
C ARG A 193 -27.95 35.21 -4.27
N SER A 194 -28.44 34.63 -3.23
CA SER A 194 -29.91 34.47 -3.01
C SER A 194 -30.57 35.64 -2.28
N ARG A 195 -29.80 36.69 -1.92
CA ARG A 195 -30.28 37.90 -1.24
C ARG A 195 -30.10 39.19 -2.06
N ALA A 196 -29.60 39.08 -3.29
CA ALA A 196 -29.54 40.12 -4.30
C ALA A 196 -30.61 39.87 -5.39
#